data_cde4707e9336a2975d8458a71d680819
#
_entry.id   cde4707e9336a2975d8458a71d680819
#
_cell.length_a   1.000
_cell.length_b   1.000
_cell.length_c   1.000
_cell.angle_alpha   90.00
_cell.angle_beta   90.00
_cell.angle_gamma   90.00
#
_symmetry.space_group_name_H-M   'P 1'
#
loop_
_entity.id
_entity.type
_entity.pdbx_description
1 polymer ?
#
loop_
_entity_poly.entity_id
_entity_poly.type
_entity_poly.pdbx_seq_one_letter_code
_entity_poly.pdbx_strand_id
1 'polypeptide(L)'
;GAVFHFAAGEYVLAEESLALTYADVEPVKLTFKAEGEVSFSGNDAHTIMAINGADVTLEGITITKSVAKETLTGAFKVSGANSKLTLKGCSVIENDVEGDKILCSCFALSEGASLTATDCSFIDNTAYSAPVLYVDGANVNMTGCRFEGNYSDAEVGVMLLEGDQESNFTNCEVIDNHAWAYGMIQHVAGNTTFTNCDFKNNGINLSKYPGVFQLDSDGSGKVTIIGGECSGNEAGNCGVVNQEATGAELVMTDVVIKDNYGKNGDGAIWSAGKCTLTRCTITNNTSGATDKKIGQSLT
;
A
#
# COMPACT_ATOMS: atom_id res chain seq x y z
N GLY A 1 15.96 -22.52 11.82
CA GLY A 1 14.99 -21.61 12.39
C GLY A 1 14.06 -22.30 13.37
N ALA A 2 13.41 -21.54 14.21
CA ALA A 2 12.41 -22.06 15.14
C ALA A 2 11.00 -21.89 14.55
N VAL A 3 10.12 -22.86 14.81
CA VAL A 3 8.69 -22.78 14.45
C VAL A 3 7.87 -22.79 15.73
N PHE A 4 7.02 -21.79 15.91
CA PHE A 4 6.09 -21.66 17.02
C PHE A 4 4.68 -21.94 16.51
N HIS A 5 4.02 -22.92 17.09
CA HIS A 5 2.65 -23.29 16.77
C HIS A 5 1.69 -22.64 17.78
N PHE A 6 0.71 -21.92 17.29
CA PHE A 6 -0.28 -21.23 18.10
C PHE A 6 -1.62 -21.95 17.99
N ALA A 7 -2.13 -22.44 19.11
CA ALA A 7 -3.48 -22.97 19.18
C ALA A 7 -4.51 -21.86 18.91
N ALA A 8 -5.72 -22.25 18.52
CA ALA A 8 -6.79 -21.28 18.29
C ALA A 8 -7.01 -20.39 19.54
N GLY A 9 -7.10 -19.09 19.32
CA GLY A 9 -7.29 -18.09 20.37
C GLY A 9 -6.74 -16.72 20.03
N GLU A 10 -7.07 -15.74 20.86
CA GLU A 10 -6.53 -14.39 20.80
C GLU A 10 -5.31 -14.27 21.73
N TYR A 11 -4.21 -13.80 21.17
CA TYR A 11 -2.95 -13.55 21.89
C TYR A 11 -2.77 -12.04 21.99
N VAL A 12 -2.99 -11.51 23.17
CA VAL A 12 -3.03 -10.09 23.45
C VAL A 12 -1.71 -9.61 24.02
N LEU A 13 -1.16 -8.54 23.45
CA LEU A 13 0.00 -7.86 23.99
C LEU A 13 -0.41 -7.05 25.22
N ALA A 14 0.25 -7.30 26.34
CA ALA A 14 -0.14 -6.73 27.63
C ALA A 14 0.64 -5.45 27.97
N GLU A 15 1.90 -5.34 27.55
CA GLU A 15 2.78 -4.26 28.00
C GLU A 15 3.64 -3.64 26.90
N GLU A 16 4.22 -4.43 25.99
CA GLU A 16 5.15 -3.96 24.96
C GLU A 16 5.04 -4.79 23.66
N SER A 17 5.48 -4.18 22.57
CA SER A 17 5.64 -4.87 21.27
C SER A 17 6.76 -5.89 21.33
N LEU A 18 6.66 -6.97 20.57
CA LEU A 18 7.75 -7.93 20.43
C LEU A 18 8.90 -7.31 19.62
N ALA A 19 10.07 -7.15 20.23
CA ALA A 19 11.27 -6.65 19.57
C ALA A 19 12.21 -7.79 19.19
N LEU A 20 12.49 -7.94 17.90
CA LEU A 20 13.44 -8.92 17.34
C LEU A 20 14.62 -8.16 16.73
N THR A 21 15.64 -7.91 17.54
CA THR A 21 16.83 -7.15 17.14
C THR A 21 18.07 -8.04 17.19
N TYR A 22 18.65 -8.30 16.02
CA TYR A 22 19.81 -9.14 15.82
C TYR A 22 20.82 -8.44 14.91
N ALA A 23 21.32 -7.28 15.34
CA ALA A 23 22.39 -6.60 14.65
C ALA A 23 23.67 -7.45 14.70
N ASP A 24 24.42 -7.48 13.63
CA ASP A 24 25.76 -8.10 13.52
C ASP A 24 25.84 -9.65 13.54
N VAL A 25 24.72 -10.37 13.38
CA VAL A 25 24.70 -11.84 13.27
C VAL A 25 23.91 -12.29 12.04
N GLU A 26 24.06 -13.55 11.64
CA GLU A 26 23.18 -14.14 10.63
C GLU A 26 21.71 -14.05 11.07
N PRO A 27 20.78 -13.68 10.16
CA PRO A 27 19.38 -13.48 10.53
C PRO A 27 18.77 -14.72 11.20
N VAL A 28 18.22 -14.52 12.37
CA VAL A 28 17.45 -15.58 13.04
C VAL A 28 16.15 -15.81 12.28
N LYS A 29 15.84 -17.06 11.95
CA LYS A 29 14.63 -17.45 11.23
C LYS A 29 13.58 -17.92 12.23
N LEU A 30 12.45 -17.24 12.25
CA LEU A 30 11.31 -17.54 13.14
C LEU A 30 10.04 -17.70 12.29
N THR A 31 9.30 -18.77 12.54
CA THR A 31 7.98 -18.97 11.94
C THR A 31 6.93 -19.04 13.03
N PHE A 32 5.89 -18.23 12.92
CA PHE A 32 4.72 -18.23 13.78
C PHE A 32 3.56 -18.78 12.96
N LYS A 33 3.02 -19.91 13.36
CA LYS A 33 2.02 -20.66 12.59
C LYS A 33 0.75 -20.89 13.39
N ALA A 34 -0.38 -20.52 12.78
CA ALA A 34 -1.68 -20.77 13.35
C ALA A 34 -2.09 -22.24 13.20
N GLU A 35 -2.62 -22.82 14.28
CA GLU A 35 -3.28 -24.12 14.29
C GLU A 35 -4.80 -23.90 14.59
N GLY A 36 -5.47 -23.21 13.67
CA GLY A 36 -6.85 -22.79 13.77
C GLY A 36 -7.02 -21.29 13.66
N GLU A 37 -8.07 -20.73 14.22
CA GLU A 37 -8.28 -19.28 14.24
C GLU A 37 -7.39 -18.63 15.31
N VAL A 38 -6.36 -17.93 14.89
CA VAL A 38 -5.38 -17.28 15.77
C VAL A 38 -5.34 -15.79 15.46
N SER A 39 -5.43 -14.96 16.49
CA SER A 39 -5.19 -13.52 16.36
C SER A 39 -4.09 -13.03 17.29
N PHE A 40 -3.28 -12.10 16.78
CA PHE A 40 -2.35 -11.28 17.56
C PHE A 40 -2.95 -9.89 17.68
N SER A 41 -3.22 -9.46 18.90
CA SER A 41 -3.90 -8.21 19.21
C SER A 41 -2.97 -7.24 19.92
N GLY A 42 -2.90 -5.99 19.42
CA GLY A 42 -2.19 -4.89 20.07
C GLY A 42 -2.97 -4.28 21.24
N ASN A 43 -4.18 -4.77 21.54
CA ASN A 43 -5.02 -4.32 22.64
C ASN A 43 -5.37 -2.82 22.60
N ASP A 44 -5.51 -2.26 21.40
CA ASP A 44 -5.74 -0.82 21.16
C ASP A 44 -4.69 0.10 21.84
N ALA A 45 -3.49 -0.42 22.05
CA ALA A 45 -2.44 0.29 22.79
C ALA A 45 -1.01 0.07 22.27
N HIS A 46 -0.74 -1.04 21.58
CA HIS A 46 0.61 -1.46 21.22
C HIS A 46 0.73 -1.83 19.75
N THR A 47 1.92 -1.65 19.18
CA THR A 47 2.31 -2.29 17.92
C THR A 47 2.62 -3.77 18.17
N ILE A 48 2.62 -4.59 17.12
CA ILE A 48 2.82 -6.04 17.27
C ILE A 48 4.30 -6.40 17.34
N MET A 49 5.09 -5.95 16.34
CA MET A 49 6.47 -6.43 16.24
C MET A 49 7.40 -5.43 15.59
N ALA A 50 8.58 -5.28 16.17
CA ALA A 50 9.72 -4.60 15.54
C ALA A 50 10.79 -5.63 15.12
N ILE A 51 11.20 -5.60 13.86
CA ILE A 51 12.13 -6.55 13.25
C ILE A 51 13.36 -5.79 12.75
N ASN A 52 14.54 -6.13 13.29
CA ASN A 52 15.82 -5.62 12.80
C ASN A 52 16.84 -6.76 12.86
N GLY A 53 17.22 -7.29 11.69
CA GLY A 53 18.16 -8.41 11.56
C GLY A 53 17.54 -9.80 11.74
N ALA A 54 16.23 -9.97 11.59
CA ALA A 54 15.55 -11.26 11.65
C ALA A 54 14.76 -11.56 10.36
N ASP A 55 14.56 -12.85 10.09
CA ASP A 55 13.72 -13.40 9.02
C ASP A 55 12.48 -14.03 9.67
N VAL A 56 11.37 -13.34 9.63
CA VAL A 56 10.13 -13.71 10.31
C VAL A 56 9.06 -14.12 9.31
N THR A 57 8.42 -15.25 9.56
CA THR A 57 7.26 -15.72 8.79
C THR A 57 6.04 -15.84 9.70
N LEU A 58 4.91 -15.31 9.25
CA LEU A 58 3.60 -15.51 9.87
C LEU A 58 2.71 -16.31 8.91
N GLU A 59 2.05 -17.35 9.39
CA GLU A 59 1.17 -18.21 8.58
C GLU A 59 -0.22 -18.33 9.21
N GLY A 60 -1.26 -17.85 8.51
CA GLY A 60 -2.67 -17.98 8.88
C GLY A 60 -3.08 -17.17 10.12
N ILE A 61 -2.37 -16.09 10.44
CA ILE A 61 -2.60 -15.30 11.66
C ILE A 61 -3.35 -14.02 11.31
N THR A 62 -4.33 -13.66 12.12
CA THR A 62 -4.98 -12.35 12.09
C THR A 62 -4.23 -11.37 12.97
N ILE A 63 -3.91 -10.20 12.45
CA ILE A 63 -3.26 -9.08 13.14
C ILE A 63 -4.30 -7.98 13.31
N THR A 64 -4.57 -7.60 14.55
CA THR A 64 -5.67 -6.66 14.81
C THR A 64 -5.42 -5.77 16.03
N LYS A 65 -6.16 -4.66 16.11
CA LYS A 65 -6.13 -3.73 17.25
C LYS A 65 -4.71 -3.27 17.61
N SER A 66 -3.84 -3.17 16.61
CA SER A 66 -2.54 -2.52 16.77
C SER A 66 -2.72 -1.01 16.71
N VAL A 67 -2.01 -0.29 17.56
CA VAL A 67 -2.00 1.17 17.57
C VAL A 67 -0.56 1.68 17.47
N ALA A 68 -0.23 2.32 16.37
CA ALA A 68 1.06 2.97 16.18
C ALA A 68 1.04 4.38 16.81
N LYS A 69 2.11 4.72 17.54
CA LYS A 69 2.25 5.99 18.30
C LYS A 69 3.44 6.84 17.85
N GLU A 70 4.27 6.31 16.98
CA GLU A 70 5.45 6.99 16.44
C GLU A 70 5.36 7.07 14.92
N THR A 71 5.92 8.10 14.32
CA THR A 71 5.75 8.45 12.91
C THR A 71 6.12 7.33 11.93
N LEU A 72 7.14 6.52 12.25
CA LEU A 72 7.62 5.42 11.39
C LEU A 72 7.43 4.07 12.07
N THR A 73 6.25 3.86 12.63
CA THR A 73 5.82 2.57 13.18
C THR A 73 4.47 2.18 12.60
N GLY A 74 4.17 0.91 12.64
CA GLY A 74 2.90 0.31 12.30
C GLY A 74 2.69 -0.89 13.22
N ALA A 75 1.75 -1.75 12.93
CA ALA A 75 1.69 -3.07 13.59
C ALA A 75 3.06 -3.76 13.49
N PHE A 76 3.73 -3.57 12.35
CA PHE A 76 5.10 -4.04 12.11
C PHE A 76 6.01 -2.89 11.71
N LYS A 77 7.16 -2.76 12.40
CA LYS A 77 8.31 -1.98 11.96
C LYS A 77 9.39 -2.94 11.50
N VAL A 78 9.81 -2.83 10.23
CA VAL A 78 10.85 -3.72 9.66
C VAL A 78 11.96 -2.85 9.09
N SER A 79 13.15 -2.92 9.66
CA SER A 79 14.29 -2.08 9.25
C SER A 79 15.58 -2.88 9.13
N GLY A 80 16.45 -2.42 8.21
CA GLY A 80 17.75 -3.05 7.97
C GLY A 80 17.74 -4.14 6.89
N ALA A 81 18.77 -4.17 6.05
CA ALA A 81 18.89 -5.01 4.86
C ALA A 81 18.75 -6.54 5.09
N ASN A 82 19.00 -6.99 6.31
CA ASN A 82 18.86 -8.40 6.70
C ASN A 82 17.50 -8.74 7.31
N SER A 83 16.60 -7.76 7.38
CA SER A 83 15.27 -7.91 7.97
C SER A 83 14.26 -8.35 6.92
N LYS A 84 13.55 -9.44 7.21
CA LYS A 84 12.52 -9.98 6.32
C LYS A 84 11.27 -10.29 7.11
N LEU A 85 10.13 -9.87 6.56
CA LEU A 85 8.80 -10.28 7.02
C LEU A 85 8.09 -11.00 5.89
N THR A 86 7.61 -12.21 6.17
CA THR A 86 6.82 -13.00 5.23
C THR A 86 5.45 -13.29 5.84
N LEU A 87 4.39 -12.98 5.11
CA LEU A 87 3.00 -13.26 5.47
C LEU A 87 2.39 -14.25 4.50
N LYS A 88 1.69 -15.28 5.00
CA LYS A 88 1.00 -16.26 4.18
C LYS A 88 -0.41 -16.51 4.70
N GLY A 89 -1.43 -16.19 3.92
CA GLY A 89 -2.82 -16.34 4.31
C GLY A 89 -3.17 -15.60 5.60
N CYS A 90 -2.55 -14.44 5.83
CA CYS A 90 -2.79 -13.61 7.01
C CYS A 90 -3.86 -12.56 6.75
N SER A 91 -4.53 -12.12 7.81
CA SER A 91 -5.43 -10.97 7.80
C SER A 91 -4.89 -9.88 8.69
N VAL A 92 -4.80 -8.64 8.19
CA VAL A 92 -4.34 -7.47 8.93
C VAL A 92 -5.50 -6.48 8.94
N ILE A 93 -6.20 -6.40 10.05
CA ILE A 93 -7.52 -5.75 10.10
C ILE A 93 -7.67 -4.83 11.31
N GLU A 94 -8.39 -3.72 11.11
CA GLU A 94 -8.77 -2.81 12.20
C GLU A 94 -7.54 -2.32 13.01
N ASN A 95 -6.44 -2.02 12.33
CA ASN A 95 -5.29 -1.40 12.96
C ASN A 95 -5.35 0.12 12.78
N ASP A 96 -4.88 0.86 13.77
CA ASP A 96 -5.07 2.31 13.86
C ASP A 96 -3.76 3.01 14.29
N VAL A 97 -3.83 4.32 14.40
CA VAL A 97 -2.77 5.18 14.89
C VAL A 97 -3.27 6.08 16.02
N GLU A 98 -2.40 6.40 16.99
CA GLU A 98 -2.73 7.36 18.05
C GLU A 98 -1.88 8.62 17.90
N GLY A 99 -2.52 9.70 17.50
CA GLY A 99 -1.92 11.02 17.35
C GLY A 99 -1.80 11.50 15.91
N ASP A 100 -1.57 12.80 15.77
CA ASP A 100 -1.42 13.46 14.48
C ASP A 100 -0.11 13.06 13.79
N LYS A 101 -0.17 12.86 12.47
CA LYS A 101 0.99 12.60 11.60
C LYS A 101 1.69 11.25 11.77
N ILE A 102 1.01 10.24 12.30
CA ILE A 102 1.50 8.86 12.25
C ILE A 102 1.21 8.28 10.86
N LEU A 103 2.27 7.97 10.11
CA LEU A 103 2.15 7.70 8.67
C LEU A 103 1.51 6.35 8.36
N CYS A 104 1.65 5.33 9.21
CA CYS A 104 1.21 3.99 8.86
C CYS A 104 0.64 3.24 10.06
N SER A 105 -0.40 2.44 9.86
CA SER A 105 -0.95 1.56 10.91
C SER A 105 -0.51 0.10 10.79
N CYS A 106 -0.16 -0.38 9.59
CA CYS A 106 0.22 -1.79 9.39
C CYS A 106 1.73 -2.00 9.26
N PHE A 107 2.37 -1.56 8.17
CA PHE A 107 3.77 -1.88 7.88
C PHE A 107 4.60 -0.64 7.59
N ALA A 108 5.57 -0.35 8.45
CA ALA A 108 6.62 0.63 8.17
C ALA A 108 7.94 -0.09 7.84
N LEU A 109 8.40 0.06 6.60
CA LEU A 109 9.57 -0.64 6.06
C LEU A 109 10.66 0.35 5.70
N SER A 110 11.90 0.09 6.10
CA SER A 110 13.03 0.98 5.80
C SER A 110 14.36 0.24 5.67
N GLU A 111 15.39 0.99 5.22
CA GLU A 111 16.79 0.60 5.27
C GLU A 111 17.10 -0.75 4.59
N GLY A 112 16.49 -1.02 3.43
CA GLY A 112 16.73 -2.24 2.66
C GLY A 112 16.02 -3.48 3.19
N ALA A 113 15.10 -3.34 4.13
CA ALA A 113 14.25 -4.43 4.60
C ALA A 113 13.38 -5.03 3.47
N SER A 114 12.77 -6.17 3.71
CA SER A 114 11.86 -6.77 2.74
C SER A 114 10.57 -7.30 3.35
N LEU A 115 9.46 -7.09 2.64
CA LEU A 115 8.14 -7.66 2.92
C LEU A 115 7.71 -8.56 1.76
N THR A 116 7.28 -9.77 2.09
CA THR A 116 6.61 -10.67 1.15
C THR A 116 5.26 -11.06 1.72
N ALA A 117 4.17 -10.88 0.96
CA ALA A 117 2.84 -11.31 1.37
C ALA A 117 2.17 -12.13 0.27
N THR A 118 1.55 -13.25 0.64
CA THR A 118 0.84 -14.12 -0.29
C THR A 118 -0.54 -14.46 0.27
N ASP A 119 -1.57 -14.25 -0.55
CA ASP A 119 -2.98 -14.53 -0.21
C ASP A 119 -3.41 -13.88 1.11
N CYS A 120 -3.02 -12.62 1.33
CA CYS A 120 -3.29 -11.86 2.54
C CYS A 120 -4.37 -10.80 2.32
N SER A 121 -5.08 -10.45 3.40
CA SER A 121 -6.09 -9.38 3.41
C SER A 121 -5.69 -8.24 4.34
N PHE A 122 -5.85 -7.00 3.88
CA PHE A 122 -5.58 -5.76 4.59
C PHE A 122 -6.87 -4.94 4.59
N ILE A 123 -7.63 -4.98 5.69
CA ILE A 123 -9.02 -4.52 5.70
C ILE A 123 -9.26 -3.54 6.85
N ASP A 124 -9.97 -2.43 6.55
CA ASP A 124 -10.44 -1.45 7.53
C ASP A 124 -9.31 -0.90 8.45
N ASN A 125 -8.11 -0.72 7.91
CA ASN A 125 -7.02 -0.09 8.64
C ASN A 125 -7.04 1.43 8.44
N THR A 126 -6.72 2.18 9.51
CA THR A 126 -6.78 3.64 9.52
C THR A 126 -5.42 4.26 9.87
N ALA A 127 -5.04 5.34 9.19
CA ALA A 127 -3.85 6.12 9.53
C ALA A 127 -3.99 7.58 9.07
N TYR A 128 -3.06 8.43 9.49
CA TYR A 128 -2.93 9.78 8.93
C TYR A 128 -2.58 9.72 7.43
N SER A 129 -1.67 8.80 7.04
CA SER A 129 -1.27 8.53 5.65
C SER A 129 -0.95 7.04 5.51
N ALA A 130 -1.09 6.49 4.30
CA ALA A 130 -0.68 5.13 3.95
C ALA A 130 -1.03 4.04 4.98
N PRO A 131 -2.29 3.83 5.34
CA PRO A 131 -2.69 2.94 6.44
C PRO A 131 -2.11 1.54 6.34
N VAL A 132 -1.86 1.02 5.15
CA VAL A 132 -1.33 -0.33 5.01
C VAL A 132 0.20 -0.34 4.89
N LEU A 133 0.79 0.49 4.01
CA LEU A 133 2.18 0.32 3.66
C LEU A 133 2.92 1.65 3.50
N TYR A 134 3.88 1.89 4.38
CA TYR A 134 4.91 2.91 4.22
C TYR A 134 6.24 2.26 3.90
N VAL A 135 6.86 2.66 2.79
CA VAL A 135 8.14 2.10 2.31
C VAL A 135 9.14 3.21 2.05
N ASP A 136 10.28 3.15 2.72
CA ASP A 136 11.43 4.02 2.48
C ASP A 136 12.69 3.19 2.22
N GLY A 137 13.01 3.01 0.95
CA GLY A 137 14.17 2.23 0.52
C GLY A 137 14.14 0.75 0.93
N ALA A 138 12.97 0.11 0.92
CA ALA A 138 12.77 -1.30 1.21
C ALA A 138 12.09 -2.02 0.04
N ASN A 139 12.14 -3.36 -0.02
CA ASN A 139 11.57 -4.12 -1.11
C ASN A 139 10.26 -4.80 -0.72
N VAL A 140 9.28 -4.79 -1.62
CA VAL A 140 7.96 -5.36 -1.39
C VAL A 140 7.56 -6.33 -2.50
N ASN A 141 7.08 -7.52 -2.12
CA ASN A 141 6.49 -8.46 -3.06
C ASN A 141 5.16 -8.98 -2.51
N MET A 142 4.07 -8.67 -3.18
CA MET A 142 2.73 -9.10 -2.77
C MET A 142 2.01 -9.85 -3.89
N THR A 143 1.43 -10.99 -3.58
CA THR A 143 0.71 -11.82 -4.56
C THR A 143 -0.64 -12.27 -4.00
N GLY A 144 -1.71 -12.08 -4.78
CA GLY A 144 -3.05 -12.50 -4.39
C GLY A 144 -3.60 -11.75 -3.18
N CYS A 145 -3.14 -10.53 -2.93
CA CYS A 145 -3.51 -9.77 -1.74
C CYS A 145 -4.71 -8.84 -2.02
N ARG A 146 -5.52 -8.62 -0.99
CA ARG A 146 -6.68 -7.73 -1.02
C ARG A 146 -6.50 -6.57 -0.05
N PHE A 147 -6.72 -5.35 -0.53
CA PHE A 147 -6.70 -4.10 0.22
C PHE A 147 -8.10 -3.49 0.13
N GLU A 148 -8.85 -3.49 1.23
CA GLU A 148 -10.26 -3.09 1.22
C GLU A 148 -10.63 -2.22 2.41
N GLY A 149 -11.42 -1.19 2.16
CA GLY A 149 -11.97 -0.34 3.23
C GLY A 149 -10.95 0.44 4.03
N ASN A 150 -9.68 0.50 3.60
CA ASN A 150 -8.66 1.24 4.33
C ASN A 150 -8.88 2.74 4.18
N TYR A 151 -8.61 3.47 5.25
CA TYR A 151 -8.92 4.89 5.34
C TYR A 151 -7.72 5.73 5.78
N SER A 152 -7.45 6.79 5.02
CA SER A 152 -6.53 7.85 5.42
C SER A 152 -7.32 9.13 5.69
N ASP A 153 -7.09 9.75 6.84
CA ASP A 153 -7.78 10.98 7.23
C ASP A 153 -7.05 12.26 6.79
N ALA A 154 -5.85 12.15 6.20
CA ALA A 154 -5.09 13.31 5.76
C ALA A 154 -4.40 13.19 4.39
N GLU A 155 -3.84 12.03 4.04
CA GLU A 155 -2.98 11.91 2.84
C GLU A 155 -3.34 10.69 1.98
N VAL A 156 -2.45 9.70 1.89
CA VAL A 156 -2.49 8.56 0.97
C VAL A 156 -3.38 7.44 1.50
N GLY A 157 -4.25 6.89 0.68
CA GLY A 157 -5.29 5.95 1.11
C GLY A 157 -4.84 4.53 1.42
N VAL A 158 -3.72 4.04 0.85
CA VAL A 158 -3.25 2.66 1.06
C VAL A 158 -1.74 2.58 1.20
N MET A 159 -0.95 3.10 0.23
CA MET A 159 0.50 2.89 0.15
C MET A 159 1.25 4.17 -0.18
N LEU A 160 2.31 4.44 0.57
CA LEU A 160 3.32 5.47 0.26
C LEU A 160 4.66 4.78 -0.02
N LEU A 161 5.19 4.98 -1.23
CA LEU A 161 6.38 4.33 -1.74
C LEU A 161 7.47 5.39 -1.99
N GLU A 162 8.47 5.44 -1.11
CA GLU A 162 9.58 6.39 -1.12
C GLU A 162 10.92 5.66 -1.17
N GLY A 163 11.97 6.39 -1.56
CA GLY A 163 13.31 5.84 -1.66
C GLY A 163 13.51 4.89 -2.85
N ASP A 164 14.74 4.42 -3.03
CA ASP A 164 15.08 3.46 -4.08
C ASP A 164 14.61 2.07 -3.66
N GLN A 165 13.49 1.61 -4.19
CA GLN A 165 12.93 0.29 -3.91
C GLN A 165 12.54 -0.46 -5.18
N GLU A 166 12.36 -1.77 -5.03
CA GLU A 166 11.68 -2.63 -5.98
C GLU A 166 10.40 -3.16 -5.33
N SER A 167 9.23 -2.77 -5.85
CA SER A 167 7.94 -3.19 -5.34
C SER A 167 7.13 -3.90 -6.42
N ASN A 168 6.70 -5.12 -6.13
CA ASN A 168 5.96 -5.95 -7.08
C ASN A 168 4.63 -6.42 -6.46
N PHE A 169 3.56 -6.16 -7.17
CA PHE A 169 2.20 -6.56 -6.80
C PHE A 169 1.62 -7.41 -7.94
N THR A 170 1.19 -8.63 -7.65
CA THR A 170 0.67 -9.54 -8.66
C THR A 170 -0.69 -10.09 -8.23
N ASN A 171 -1.70 -10.01 -9.10
CA ASN A 171 -3.06 -10.47 -8.84
C ASN A 171 -3.65 -9.89 -7.55
N CYS A 172 -3.39 -8.61 -7.27
CA CYS A 172 -3.90 -7.93 -6.09
C CYS A 172 -5.14 -7.11 -6.40
N GLU A 173 -5.96 -6.89 -5.38
CA GLU A 173 -7.16 -6.04 -5.44
C GLU A 173 -7.04 -4.86 -4.48
N VAL A 174 -7.28 -3.64 -4.95
CA VAL A 174 -7.33 -2.41 -4.17
C VAL A 174 -8.72 -1.82 -4.36
N ILE A 175 -9.60 -2.04 -3.40
CA ILE A 175 -11.05 -1.88 -3.57
C ILE A 175 -11.66 -1.10 -2.41
N ASP A 176 -12.58 -0.16 -2.72
CA ASP A 176 -13.38 0.56 -1.73
C ASP A 176 -12.54 1.28 -0.66
N ASN A 177 -11.28 1.66 -0.99
CA ASN A 177 -10.44 2.42 -0.08
C ASN A 177 -10.69 3.91 -0.22
N HIS A 178 -10.38 4.65 0.84
CA HIS A 178 -10.59 6.07 0.90
C HIS A 178 -9.33 6.84 1.30
N ALA A 179 -9.02 7.91 0.57
CA ALA A 179 -7.97 8.85 0.90
C ALA A 179 -8.52 10.27 1.10
N TRP A 180 -7.84 11.05 1.92
CA TRP A 180 -8.10 12.48 1.98
C TRP A 180 -7.43 13.22 0.81
N ALA A 181 -6.18 12.82 0.47
CA ALA A 181 -5.38 13.41 -0.61
C ALA A 181 -4.46 12.34 -1.25
N TYR A 182 -3.71 12.69 -2.30
CA TYR A 182 -2.66 11.90 -2.97
C TYR A 182 -3.06 10.50 -3.50
N GLY A 183 -4.36 10.18 -3.58
CA GLY A 183 -4.84 8.89 -4.12
C GLY A 183 -4.63 7.70 -3.19
N MET A 184 -4.81 6.51 -3.73
CA MET A 184 -4.60 5.26 -2.98
C MET A 184 -3.12 4.92 -2.86
N ILE A 185 -2.32 5.25 -3.88
CA ILE A 185 -0.90 4.94 -3.98
C ILE A 185 -0.15 6.21 -4.39
N GLN A 186 0.72 6.68 -3.51
CA GLN A 186 1.68 7.73 -3.84
C GLN A 186 3.04 7.09 -4.11
N HIS A 187 3.59 7.37 -5.29
CA HIS A 187 4.90 6.92 -5.72
C HIS A 187 5.85 8.11 -5.83
N VAL A 188 6.91 8.09 -5.05
CA VAL A 188 7.93 9.15 -5.02
C VAL A 188 9.20 8.72 -5.73
N ALA A 189 9.68 7.48 -5.51
CA ALA A 189 10.91 6.99 -6.13
C ALA A 189 10.92 5.46 -6.29
N GLY A 190 11.96 4.92 -6.94
CA GLY A 190 12.16 3.50 -7.15
C GLY A 190 11.36 2.92 -8.32
N ASN A 191 11.22 1.61 -8.36
CA ASN A 191 10.48 0.90 -9.41
C ASN A 191 9.32 0.11 -8.81
N THR A 192 8.12 0.35 -9.30
CA THR A 192 6.92 -0.37 -8.86
C THR A 192 6.22 -1.02 -10.03
N THR A 193 5.90 -2.31 -9.90
CA THR A 193 5.19 -3.08 -10.92
C THR A 193 3.90 -3.67 -10.36
N PHE A 194 2.80 -3.42 -11.04
CA PHE A 194 1.50 -4.05 -10.80
C PHE A 194 1.17 -4.97 -11.97
N THR A 195 0.97 -6.27 -11.72
CA THR A 195 0.62 -7.25 -12.74
C THR A 195 -0.74 -7.87 -12.44
N ASN A 196 -1.69 -7.72 -13.35
CA ASN A 196 -3.06 -8.21 -13.21
C ASN A 196 -3.72 -7.73 -11.89
N CYS A 197 -3.52 -6.47 -11.52
CA CYS A 197 -4.11 -5.89 -10.34
C CYS A 197 -5.35 -5.06 -10.68
N ASP A 198 -6.34 -5.13 -9.80
CA ASP A 198 -7.59 -4.40 -9.94
C ASP A 198 -7.68 -3.25 -8.93
N PHE A 199 -8.07 -2.06 -9.40
CA PHE A 199 -8.26 -0.86 -8.61
C PHE A 199 -9.70 -0.38 -8.81
N LYS A 200 -10.59 -0.67 -7.86
CA LYS A 200 -12.02 -0.47 -8.05
C LYS A 200 -12.67 0.33 -6.94
N ASN A 201 -13.55 1.25 -7.32
CA ASN A 201 -14.40 2.02 -6.40
C ASN A 201 -13.62 2.78 -5.33
N ASN A 202 -12.36 3.12 -5.57
CA ASN A 202 -11.60 3.92 -4.62
C ASN A 202 -11.97 5.39 -4.76
N GLY A 203 -12.00 6.10 -3.64
CA GLY A 203 -12.43 7.48 -3.61
C GLY A 203 -11.54 8.40 -2.81
N ILE A 204 -11.56 9.70 -3.14
CA ILE A 204 -10.92 10.74 -2.36
C ILE A 204 -11.87 11.89 -2.04
N ASN A 205 -11.68 12.50 -0.87
CA ASN A 205 -12.53 13.57 -0.37
C ASN A 205 -12.16 14.96 -0.91
N LEU A 206 -10.95 15.16 -1.42
CA LEU A 206 -10.43 16.45 -1.83
C LEU A 206 -10.42 16.68 -3.34
N SER A 207 -10.55 17.94 -3.71
CA SER A 207 -10.77 18.41 -5.07
C SER A 207 -9.49 18.53 -5.93
N LYS A 208 -8.34 17.99 -5.54
CA LYS A 208 -7.08 18.23 -6.24
C LYS A 208 -6.29 16.98 -6.66
N TYR A 209 -6.60 15.80 -6.14
CA TYR A 209 -5.73 14.62 -6.25
C TYR A 209 -6.40 13.45 -6.97
N PRO A 210 -5.62 12.47 -7.50
CA PRO A 210 -6.15 11.35 -8.25
C PRO A 210 -6.88 10.32 -7.39
N GLY A 211 -7.69 9.47 -8.02
CA GLY A 211 -8.39 8.38 -7.34
C GLY A 211 -7.49 7.22 -6.99
N VAL A 212 -6.47 6.91 -7.78
CA VAL A 212 -5.59 5.75 -7.56
C VAL A 212 -4.13 6.12 -7.43
N PHE A 213 -3.47 6.63 -8.48
CA PHE A 213 -2.02 6.85 -8.49
C PHE A 213 -1.65 8.32 -8.49
N GLN A 214 -0.85 8.74 -7.53
CA GLN A 214 -0.10 9.99 -7.56
C GLN A 214 1.39 9.67 -7.81
N LEU A 215 1.95 10.16 -8.91
CA LEU A 215 3.39 10.20 -9.15
C LEU A 215 3.86 11.62 -8.81
N ASP A 216 4.56 11.75 -7.71
CA ASP A 216 4.82 13.05 -7.07
C ASP A 216 5.72 13.96 -7.90
N SER A 217 5.59 15.29 -7.75
CA SER A 217 6.26 16.30 -8.58
C SER A 217 7.80 16.19 -8.56
N ASP A 218 8.37 15.83 -7.44
CA ASP A 218 9.81 15.61 -7.26
C ASP A 218 10.21 14.14 -7.50
N GLY A 219 9.22 13.31 -7.92
CA GLY A 219 9.36 11.88 -8.07
C GLY A 219 10.27 11.46 -9.22
N SER A 220 10.81 10.28 -9.07
CA SER A 220 11.68 9.60 -10.04
C SER A 220 11.33 8.12 -10.11
N GLY A 221 12.02 7.40 -11.00
CA GLY A 221 11.81 5.95 -11.13
C GLY A 221 10.68 5.60 -12.08
N LYS A 222 10.07 4.42 -11.88
CA LYS A 222 9.13 3.88 -12.85
C LYS A 222 7.95 3.16 -12.20
N VAL A 223 6.75 3.49 -12.67
CA VAL A 223 5.54 2.71 -12.38
C VAL A 223 5.13 1.94 -13.64
N THR A 224 5.01 0.62 -13.52
CA THR A 224 4.59 -0.28 -14.61
C THR A 224 3.31 -0.99 -14.20
N ILE A 225 2.29 -0.94 -15.05
CA ILE A 225 1.01 -1.64 -14.84
C ILE A 225 0.74 -2.53 -16.05
N ILE A 226 0.59 -3.83 -15.80
CA ILE A 226 0.40 -4.84 -16.86
C ILE A 226 -0.88 -5.62 -16.59
N GLY A 227 -1.85 -5.51 -17.47
CA GLY A 227 -3.18 -6.13 -17.27
C GLY A 227 -3.96 -5.50 -16.12
N GLY A 228 -5.07 -6.12 -15.75
CA GLY A 228 -5.95 -5.64 -14.69
C GLY A 228 -6.86 -4.48 -15.09
N GLU A 229 -7.59 -3.96 -14.11
CA GLU A 229 -8.64 -2.98 -14.32
C GLU A 229 -8.58 -1.81 -13.33
N CYS A 230 -8.79 -0.59 -13.82
CA CYS A 230 -9.05 0.60 -13.00
C CYS A 230 -10.48 1.06 -13.30
N SER A 231 -11.43 0.87 -12.37
CA SER A 231 -12.83 1.20 -12.65
C SER A 231 -13.58 1.76 -11.44
N GLY A 232 -14.53 2.65 -11.72
CA GLY A 232 -15.41 3.23 -10.69
C GLY A 232 -14.68 4.11 -9.67
N ASN A 233 -13.43 4.52 -9.94
CA ASN A 233 -12.69 5.36 -9.01
C ASN A 233 -13.11 6.83 -9.14
N GLU A 234 -13.28 7.50 -7.99
CA GLU A 234 -13.67 8.90 -7.93
C GLU A 234 -12.55 9.77 -7.36
N ALA A 235 -12.35 10.94 -7.97
CA ALA A 235 -11.27 11.84 -7.60
C ALA A 235 -11.63 13.32 -7.69
N GLY A 236 -10.86 14.13 -7.00
CA GLY A 236 -10.91 15.57 -7.15
C GLY A 236 -10.34 16.05 -8.46
N ASN A 237 -9.25 15.46 -8.94
CA ASN A 237 -8.57 15.84 -10.18
C ASN A 237 -8.69 14.72 -11.24
N CYS A 238 -7.86 13.69 -11.19
CA CYS A 238 -7.86 12.61 -12.18
C CYS A 238 -8.44 11.33 -11.61
N GLY A 239 -9.36 10.67 -12.33
CA GLY A 239 -10.01 9.45 -11.84
C GLY A 239 -9.06 8.30 -11.52
N VAL A 240 -7.92 8.19 -12.21
CA VAL A 240 -6.95 7.11 -12.00
C VAL A 240 -5.54 7.62 -11.74
N VAL A 241 -4.92 8.38 -12.64
CA VAL A 241 -3.50 8.76 -12.51
C VAL A 241 -3.32 10.27 -12.60
N ASN A 242 -2.55 10.81 -11.67
CA ASN A 242 -1.96 12.15 -11.74
C ASN A 242 -0.43 12.01 -11.69
N GLN A 243 0.23 12.17 -12.84
CA GLN A 243 1.69 12.15 -12.93
C GLN A 243 2.24 13.58 -12.99
N GLU A 244 2.60 14.15 -11.86
CA GLU A 244 3.26 15.45 -11.76
C GLU A 244 4.77 15.35 -12.01
N ALA A 245 5.35 14.19 -11.73
CA ALA A 245 6.77 13.92 -11.92
C ALA A 245 7.18 13.92 -13.39
N THR A 246 7.98 14.89 -13.78
CA THR A 246 8.63 14.89 -15.12
C THR A 246 9.79 13.90 -15.20
N GLY A 247 10.38 13.51 -14.06
CA GLY A 247 11.47 12.55 -13.95
C GLY A 247 11.03 11.10 -13.83
N ALA A 248 9.75 10.83 -13.55
CA ALA A 248 9.22 9.49 -13.45
C ALA A 248 8.66 8.98 -14.80
N GLU A 249 8.67 7.66 -14.97
CA GLU A 249 8.07 6.98 -16.12
C GLU A 249 6.83 6.18 -15.71
N LEU A 250 5.71 6.40 -16.40
CA LEU A 250 4.50 5.57 -16.33
C LEU A 250 4.39 4.69 -17.56
N VAL A 251 4.27 3.38 -17.37
CA VAL A 251 4.05 2.41 -18.45
C VAL A 251 2.83 1.56 -18.14
N MET A 252 1.85 1.57 -19.03
CA MET A 252 0.65 0.74 -18.91
C MET A 252 0.49 -0.14 -20.14
N THR A 253 0.28 -1.44 -19.95
CA THR A 253 0.12 -2.41 -21.03
C THR A 253 -1.06 -3.33 -20.76
N ASP A 254 -1.97 -3.48 -21.72
CA ASP A 254 -3.16 -4.34 -21.63
C ASP A 254 -4.09 -3.99 -20.45
N VAL A 255 -4.14 -2.73 -20.02
CA VAL A 255 -4.96 -2.27 -18.86
C VAL A 255 -6.32 -1.78 -19.34
N VAL A 256 -7.37 -2.12 -18.59
CA VAL A 256 -8.72 -1.58 -18.77
C VAL A 256 -8.95 -0.41 -17.80
N ILE A 257 -9.27 0.77 -18.33
CA ILE A 257 -9.54 1.98 -17.55
C ILE A 257 -10.94 2.47 -17.94
N LYS A 258 -11.92 2.26 -17.03
CA LYS A 258 -13.31 2.56 -17.38
C LYS A 258 -14.11 3.12 -16.21
N ASP A 259 -15.15 3.88 -16.55
CA ASP A 259 -16.15 4.36 -15.60
C ASP A 259 -15.55 5.14 -14.40
N ASN A 260 -14.38 5.79 -14.58
CA ASN A 260 -13.76 6.61 -13.54
C ASN A 260 -14.22 8.08 -13.67
N TYR A 261 -14.15 8.80 -12.56
CA TYR A 261 -14.61 10.19 -12.48
C TYR A 261 -13.57 11.12 -11.87
N GLY A 262 -13.22 12.19 -12.60
CA GLY A 262 -12.42 13.31 -12.10
C GLY A 262 -13.26 14.58 -11.99
N LYS A 263 -13.53 15.05 -10.79
CA LYS A 263 -14.48 16.15 -10.53
C LYS A 263 -14.07 17.48 -11.18
N ASN A 264 -12.79 17.84 -11.08
CA ASN A 264 -12.26 19.14 -11.53
C ASN A 264 -11.21 19.00 -12.65
N GLY A 265 -10.87 17.80 -13.07
CA GLY A 265 -9.82 17.51 -14.04
C GLY A 265 -10.17 16.35 -14.95
N ASP A 266 -9.18 15.52 -15.28
CA ASP A 266 -9.33 14.46 -16.27
C ASP A 266 -10.08 13.24 -15.70
N GLY A 267 -10.94 12.62 -16.49
CA GLY A 267 -11.68 11.42 -16.06
C GLY A 267 -10.81 10.19 -15.80
N ALA A 268 -9.63 10.11 -16.39
CA ALA A 268 -8.73 8.97 -16.27
C ALA A 268 -7.29 9.36 -15.91
N ILE A 269 -6.51 9.88 -16.86
CA ILE A 269 -5.06 10.09 -16.70
C ILE A 269 -4.70 11.52 -17.05
N TRP A 270 -3.89 12.14 -16.19
CA TRP A 270 -3.11 13.33 -16.48
C TRP A 270 -1.62 13.04 -16.29
N SER A 271 -0.77 13.47 -17.21
CA SER A 271 0.67 13.21 -17.14
C SER A 271 1.48 14.39 -17.65
N ALA A 272 2.42 14.86 -16.84
CA ALA A 272 3.44 15.84 -17.21
C ALA A 272 4.78 15.19 -17.61
N GLY A 273 4.97 13.90 -17.32
CA GLY A 273 6.18 13.14 -17.59
C GLY A 273 6.04 12.14 -18.73
N LYS A 274 6.97 11.21 -18.79
CA LYS A 274 6.92 10.13 -19.78
C LYS A 274 5.81 9.14 -19.44
N CYS A 275 4.81 9.04 -20.33
CA CYS A 275 3.69 8.11 -20.20
C CYS A 275 3.58 7.27 -21.46
N THR A 276 3.58 5.94 -21.31
CA THR A 276 3.46 5.00 -22.44
C THR A 276 2.27 4.08 -22.20
N LEU A 277 1.30 4.11 -23.12
CA LEU A 277 0.12 3.25 -23.11
C LEU A 277 0.17 2.28 -24.28
N THR A 278 0.10 0.97 -24.02
CA THR A 278 0.15 -0.05 -25.06
C THR A 278 -1.06 -0.99 -24.92
N ARG A 279 -1.89 -1.08 -25.94
CA ARG A 279 -3.10 -1.92 -25.99
C ARG A 279 -4.07 -1.71 -24.81
N CYS A 280 -4.09 -0.51 -24.24
CA CYS A 280 -5.02 -0.19 -23.16
C CYS A 280 -6.42 0.10 -23.71
N THR A 281 -7.45 -0.25 -22.94
CA THR A 281 -8.84 0.10 -23.24
C THR A 281 -9.28 1.22 -22.28
N ILE A 282 -9.56 2.41 -22.84
CA ILE A 282 -9.97 3.58 -22.04
C ILE A 282 -11.38 4.00 -22.50
N THR A 283 -12.37 3.82 -21.63
CA THR A 283 -13.77 4.04 -22.01
C THR A 283 -14.61 4.57 -20.84
N ASN A 284 -15.65 5.35 -21.13
CA ASN A 284 -16.64 5.86 -20.18
C ASN A 284 -16.06 6.66 -19.00
N ASN A 285 -14.82 7.11 -19.06
CA ASN A 285 -14.27 7.95 -17.99
C ASN A 285 -14.79 9.38 -18.18
N THR A 286 -15.23 10.02 -17.11
CA THR A 286 -15.91 11.32 -17.16
C THR A 286 -15.18 12.38 -16.35
N SER A 287 -15.23 13.61 -16.85
CA SER A 287 -14.72 14.81 -16.19
C SER A 287 -15.88 15.70 -15.79
N GLY A 288 -15.87 16.20 -14.56
CA GLY A 288 -16.79 17.22 -14.08
C GLY A 288 -16.34 18.65 -14.38
N ALA A 289 -15.15 18.85 -14.97
CA ALA A 289 -14.65 20.17 -15.34
C ALA A 289 -15.56 20.83 -16.38
N THR A 290 -15.90 22.11 -16.16
CA THR A 290 -16.76 22.89 -17.06
C THR A 290 -16.09 23.23 -18.39
N ASP A 291 -14.76 23.26 -18.44
CA ASP A 291 -13.99 23.41 -19.66
C ASP A 291 -13.65 22.01 -20.19
N LYS A 292 -14.46 21.57 -21.13
CA LYS A 292 -14.30 20.28 -21.84
C LYS A 292 -12.96 20.20 -22.59
N LYS A 293 -11.89 19.95 -21.90
CA LYS A 293 -10.69 19.35 -22.46
C LYS A 293 -10.83 17.84 -22.29
N ILE A 294 -11.57 17.22 -23.21
CA ILE A 294 -11.44 15.78 -23.46
C ILE A 294 -9.96 15.52 -23.70
N GLY A 295 -9.38 14.66 -22.87
CA GLY A 295 -7.97 14.30 -22.80
C GLY A 295 -7.16 14.62 -24.09
N GLN A 296 -6.50 15.74 -24.12
CA GLN A 296 -5.47 16.03 -25.09
C GLN A 296 -4.12 15.82 -24.41
N SER A 297 -3.61 14.63 -24.52
CA SER A 297 -2.29 14.31 -25.04
C SER A 297 -2.05 12.82 -24.93
N LEU A 298 -2.61 12.10 -25.87
CA LEU A 298 -2.04 10.81 -26.27
C LEU A 298 -1.26 11.12 -27.57
N THR A 299 0.02 11.36 -27.46
CA THR A 299 0.97 11.34 -28.58
C THR A 299 1.95 10.22 -28.40
#